data_4f582cec94f5b2be3c69f362f8037288
#
_entry.id   4f582cec94f5b2be3c69f362f8037288
#
_cell.length_a   1.000
_cell.length_b   1.000
_cell.length_c   1.000
_cell.angle_alpha   90.00
_cell.angle_beta   90.00
_cell.angle_gamma   90.00
#
_symmetry.space_group_name_H-M   'P 1'
#
loop_
_entity.id
_entity.type
_entity.pdbx_description
1 polymer ?
#
loop_
_entity_poly.entity_id
_entity_poly.type
_entity_poly.pdbx_seq_one_letter_code
_entity_poly.pdbx_strand_id
1 'polypeptide(L)'
;MEYDIEQLVLGRISRSRFWMSMSVLGCSWVTIDMVLACGDSDTKAIRVPLELMFLIACIMLHVKRCHDRDRSGGFVLVALVPPLTLWYLIETMCLRGTQGSNRFGRDPLFSK
;
A
#
# COMPACT_ATOMS: atom_id res chain seq x y z
N MET A 1 -13.75 -6.50 -19.52
CA MET A 1 -12.66 -6.29 -18.55
C MET A 1 -13.18 -6.66 -17.17
N GLU A 2 -13.14 -7.92 -16.85
CA GLU A 2 -13.26 -8.36 -15.45
C GLU A 2 -11.89 -8.14 -14.80
N TYR A 3 -11.73 -7.05 -14.12
CA TYR A 3 -10.66 -6.95 -13.14
C TYR A 3 -11.10 -7.83 -11.98
N ASP A 4 -10.53 -9.03 -11.91
CA ASP A 4 -10.71 -9.92 -10.78
C ASP A 4 -10.40 -9.14 -9.50
N ILE A 5 -11.39 -8.98 -8.65
CA ILE A 5 -11.25 -8.37 -7.32
C ILE A 5 -10.14 -9.11 -6.54
N GLU A 6 -9.95 -10.40 -6.81
CA GLU A 6 -8.83 -11.17 -6.27
C GLU A 6 -7.46 -10.61 -6.67
N GLN A 7 -7.26 -10.17 -7.91
CA GLN A 7 -6.00 -9.53 -8.32
C GLN A 7 -5.83 -8.15 -7.69
N LEU A 8 -6.93 -7.47 -7.37
CA LEU A 8 -6.88 -6.18 -6.70
C LEU A 8 -6.36 -6.29 -5.25
N VAL A 9 -6.66 -7.38 -4.57
CA VAL A 9 -6.26 -7.63 -3.17
C VAL A 9 -5.06 -8.56 -3.07
N LEU A 10 -5.01 -9.63 -3.84
CA LEU A 10 -4.01 -10.70 -3.75
C LEU A 10 -2.81 -10.51 -4.69
N GLY A 11 -2.85 -9.50 -5.58
CA GLY A 11 -1.79 -9.24 -6.55
C GLY A 11 -0.47 -8.80 -5.94
N ARG A 12 0.57 -8.79 -6.77
CA ARG A 12 1.92 -8.31 -6.46
C ARG A 12 2.12 -6.91 -7.03
N ILE A 13 2.95 -6.11 -6.39
CA ILE A 13 3.35 -4.79 -6.90
C ILE A 13 4.88 -4.65 -6.90
N SER A 14 5.45 -4.17 -8.00
CA SER A 14 6.87 -3.90 -8.08
C SER A 14 7.28 -2.71 -7.19
N ARG A 15 8.56 -2.65 -6.82
CA ARG A 15 9.11 -1.59 -5.97
C ARG A 15 8.84 -0.20 -6.52
N SER A 16 9.08 0.04 -7.81
CA SER A 16 8.85 1.33 -8.45
C SER A 16 7.38 1.73 -8.43
N ARG A 17 6.48 0.82 -8.79
CA ARG A 17 5.05 1.07 -8.74
C ARG A 17 4.55 1.33 -7.32
N PHE A 18 5.07 0.60 -6.33
CA PHE A 18 4.75 0.82 -4.93
C PHE A 18 5.10 2.27 -4.51
N TRP A 19 6.33 2.71 -4.76
CA TRP A 19 6.78 4.06 -4.42
C TRP A 19 5.99 5.14 -5.16
N MET A 20 5.72 4.94 -6.44
CA MET A 20 4.88 5.87 -7.21
C MET A 20 3.47 5.97 -6.63
N SER A 21 2.83 4.84 -6.34
CA SER A 21 1.48 4.82 -5.77
C SER A 21 1.43 5.45 -4.39
N MET A 22 2.42 5.18 -3.53
CA MET A 22 2.51 5.80 -2.21
C MET A 22 2.74 7.31 -2.30
N SER A 23 3.55 7.77 -3.24
CA SER A 23 3.78 9.21 -3.45
C SER A 23 2.51 9.92 -3.92
N VAL A 24 1.82 9.36 -4.91
CA VAL A 24 0.55 9.93 -5.39
C VAL A 24 -0.48 9.96 -4.28
N LEU A 25 -0.63 8.87 -3.53
CA LEU A 25 -1.57 8.77 -2.43
C LEU A 25 -1.25 9.77 -1.32
N GLY A 26 0.03 9.91 -0.95
CA GLY A 26 0.47 10.87 0.06
C GLY A 26 0.27 12.32 -0.35
N CYS A 27 0.62 12.69 -1.60
CA CYS A 27 0.37 14.03 -2.13
C CYS A 27 -1.12 14.37 -2.17
N SER A 28 -1.94 13.43 -2.62
CA SER A 28 -3.40 13.60 -2.63
C SER A 28 -3.95 13.80 -1.22
N TRP A 29 -3.44 13.04 -0.25
CA TRP A 29 -3.85 13.18 1.14
C TRP A 29 -3.51 14.55 1.71
N VAL A 30 -2.27 15.01 1.54
CA VAL A 30 -1.83 16.34 2.03
C VAL A 30 -2.69 17.44 1.42
N THR A 31 -3.01 17.35 0.13
CA THR A 31 -3.88 18.32 -0.54
C THR A 31 -5.29 18.34 0.06
N ILE A 32 -5.87 17.15 0.28
CA ILE A 32 -7.20 17.01 0.88
C ILE A 32 -7.18 17.55 2.32
N ASP A 33 -6.17 17.21 3.12
CA ASP A 33 -6.07 17.65 4.50
C ASP A 33 -5.93 19.18 4.59
N MET A 34 -5.15 19.80 3.69
CA MET A 34 -5.06 21.27 3.61
C MET A 34 -6.42 21.93 3.28
N VAL A 35 -7.14 21.37 2.32
CA VAL A 35 -8.48 21.89 1.94
C VAL A 35 -9.45 21.76 3.11
N LEU A 36 -9.46 20.62 3.81
CA LEU A 36 -10.31 20.38 4.96
C LEU A 36 -9.92 21.23 6.19
N ALA A 37 -8.65 21.57 6.34
CA ALA A 37 -8.19 22.43 7.41
C ALA A 37 -8.64 23.88 7.26
N CYS A 38 -8.87 24.33 6.02
CA CYS A 38 -9.41 25.66 5.70
C CYS A 38 -10.93 25.74 5.78
N GLY A 39 -11.62 24.58 5.96
CA GLY A 39 -13.09 24.50 5.98
C GLY A 39 -13.69 24.69 7.37
N ASP A 40 -15.02 24.82 7.40
CA ASP A 40 -15.82 24.99 8.61
C ASP A 40 -15.98 23.67 9.41
N SER A 41 -16.64 23.77 10.57
CA SER A 41 -16.88 22.63 11.48
C SER A 41 -17.52 21.39 10.83
N ASP A 42 -18.33 21.59 9.79
CA ASP A 42 -19.02 20.51 9.09
C ASP A 42 -18.07 19.59 8.29
N THR A 43 -16.86 20.08 7.96
CA THR A 43 -15.83 19.30 7.27
C THR A 43 -15.29 18.15 8.13
N LYS A 44 -15.42 18.22 9.46
CA LYS A 44 -14.96 17.17 10.39
C LYS A 44 -15.72 15.85 10.20
N ALA A 45 -17.00 15.92 9.83
CA ALA A 45 -17.80 14.71 9.58
C ALA A 45 -17.30 13.92 8.37
N ILE A 46 -16.76 14.62 7.35
CA ILE A 46 -16.23 14.02 6.12
C ILE A 46 -14.80 13.53 6.33
N ARG A 47 -14.06 14.11 7.26
CA ARG A 47 -12.66 13.80 7.52
C ARG A 47 -12.45 12.33 7.94
N VAL A 48 -13.23 11.85 8.90
CA VAL A 48 -13.09 10.48 9.42
C VAL A 48 -13.24 9.41 8.35
N PRO A 49 -14.30 9.40 7.51
CA PRO A 49 -14.40 8.41 6.44
C PRO A 49 -13.28 8.53 5.40
N LEU A 50 -12.79 9.73 5.11
CA LEU A 50 -11.66 9.92 4.20
C LEU A 50 -10.35 9.36 4.78
N GLU A 51 -10.11 9.56 6.08
CA GLU A 51 -8.96 8.99 6.79
C GLU A 51 -8.99 7.46 6.76
N LEU A 52 -10.16 6.86 6.98
CA LEU A 52 -10.33 5.40 6.88
C LEU A 52 -10.07 4.88 5.48
N MET A 53 -10.57 5.55 4.46
CA MET A 53 -10.30 5.18 3.05
C MET A 53 -8.81 5.27 2.72
N PHE A 54 -8.15 6.32 3.15
CA PHE A 54 -6.72 6.50 2.97
C PHE A 54 -5.93 5.38 3.67
N LEU A 55 -6.26 5.08 4.92
CA LEU A 55 -5.63 4.01 5.70
C LEU A 55 -5.78 2.65 5.02
N ILE A 56 -6.99 2.33 4.55
CA ILE A 56 -7.26 1.07 3.82
C ILE A 56 -6.41 1.01 2.55
N ALA A 57 -6.34 2.08 1.77
CA ALA A 57 -5.52 2.15 0.56
C ALA A 57 -4.03 1.93 0.86
N CYS A 58 -3.50 2.54 1.92
CA CYS A 58 -2.12 2.32 2.38
C CYS A 58 -1.88 0.86 2.75
N ILE A 59 -2.75 0.27 3.56
CA ILE A 59 -2.64 -1.13 3.97
C ILE A 59 -2.65 -2.06 2.76
N MET A 60 -3.53 -1.85 1.79
CA MET A 60 -3.60 -2.65 0.57
C MET A 60 -2.30 -2.59 -0.24
N LEU A 61 -1.69 -1.40 -0.38
CA LEU A 61 -0.40 -1.27 -1.06
C LEU A 61 0.71 -2.02 -0.32
N HIS A 62 0.75 -1.94 1.00
CA HIS A 62 1.70 -2.68 1.82
C HIS A 62 1.50 -4.20 1.74
N VAL A 63 0.26 -4.67 1.77
CA VAL A 63 -0.07 -6.10 1.59
C VAL A 63 0.43 -6.60 0.25
N LYS A 64 0.14 -5.89 -0.87
CA LYS A 64 0.65 -6.26 -2.20
C LYS A 64 2.17 -6.27 -2.26
N ARG A 65 2.80 -5.38 -1.54
CA ARG A 65 4.26 -5.34 -1.47
C ARG A 65 4.83 -6.52 -0.67
N CYS A 66 4.18 -6.93 0.42
CA CYS A 66 4.50 -8.16 1.14
C CYS A 66 4.35 -9.39 0.23
N HIS A 67 3.28 -9.47 -0.56
CA HIS A 67 3.05 -10.54 -1.52
C HIS A 67 4.16 -10.60 -2.59
N ASP A 68 4.70 -9.47 -3.01
CA ASP A 68 5.84 -9.42 -3.94
C ASP A 68 7.12 -10.02 -3.35
N ARG A 69 7.24 -10.02 -2.02
CA ARG A 69 8.32 -10.67 -1.26
C ARG A 69 7.99 -12.11 -0.82
N ASP A 70 6.92 -12.70 -1.33
CA ASP A 70 6.41 -14.00 -0.92
C ASP A 70 6.07 -14.10 0.58
N ARG A 71 5.71 -12.97 1.18
CA ARG A 71 5.22 -12.86 2.56
C ARG A 71 3.70 -12.73 2.57
N SER A 72 3.06 -13.31 3.58
CA SER A 72 1.62 -13.13 3.77
C SER A 72 1.29 -11.67 4.10
N GLY A 73 0.05 -11.23 3.79
CA GLY A 73 -0.42 -9.90 4.13
C GLY A 73 -0.33 -9.56 5.61
N GLY A 74 -0.45 -10.56 6.49
CA GLY A 74 -0.25 -10.42 7.94
C GLY A 74 1.14 -9.96 8.34
N PHE A 75 2.14 -10.07 7.46
CA PHE A 75 3.49 -9.55 7.70
C PHE A 75 3.51 -8.01 7.91
N VAL A 76 2.49 -7.30 7.43
CA VAL A 76 2.30 -5.87 7.72
C VAL A 76 2.23 -5.59 9.21
N LEU A 77 1.69 -6.53 10.02
CA LEU A 77 1.60 -6.38 11.46
C LEU A 77 2.97 -6.31 12.16
N VAL A 78 4.01 -6.83 11.52
CA VAL A 78 5.40 -6.73 12.02
C VAL A 78 5.83 -5.27 12.12
N ALA A 79 5.30 -4.39 11.25
CA ALA A 79 5.57 -2.96 11.29
C ALA A 79 5.07 -2.28 12.57
N LEU A 80 4.14 -2.89 13.30
CA LEU A 80 3.61 -2.36 14.56
C LEU A 80 4.54 -2.57 15.75
N VAL A 81 5.55 -3.43 15.61
CA VAL A 81 6.55 -3.72 16.66
C VAL A 81 7.78 -2.84 16.41
N PRO A 82 8.06 -1.81 17.24
CA PRO A 82 9.08 -0.79 16.95
C PRO A 82 10.45 -1.35 16.51
N PRO A 83 11.07 -2.31 17.19
CA PRO A 83 12.38 -2.83 16.76
C PRO A 83 12.32 -3.59 15.43
N LEU A 84 11.18 -4.19 15.09
CA LEU A 84 11.00 -4.95 13.84
C LEU A 84 10.56 -4.05 12.68
N THR A 85 10.10 -2.84 12.95
CA THR A 85 9.66 -1.88 11.92
C THR A 85 10.76 -1.58 10.92
N LEU A 86 12.00 -1.36 11.38
CA LEU A 86 13.14 -1.12 10.49
C LEU A 86 13.40 -2.31 9.56
N TRP A 87 13.39 -3.52 10.10
CA TRP A 87 13.53 -4.72 9.28
C TRP A 87 12.41 -4.85 8.26
N TYR A 88 11.16 -4.62 8.69
CA TYR A 88 10.00 -4.61 7.79
C TYR A 88 10.17 -3.60 6.65
N LEU A 89 10.57 -2.37 6.96
CA LEU A 89 10.78 -1.31 5.96
C LEU A 89 11.86 -1.68 4.95
N ILE A 90 13.00 -2.18 5.43
CA ILE A 90 14.10 -2.60 4.54
C ILE A 90 13.63 -3.75 3.65
N GLU A 91 13.00 -4.76 4.20
CA GLU A 91 12.58 -5.94 3.44
C GLU A 91 11.50 -5.61 2.41
N THR A 92 10.51 -4.80 2.76
CA THR A 92 9.37 -4.52 1.87
C THR A 92 9.62 -3.38 0.91
N MET A 93 10.29 -2.32 1.34
CA MET A 93 10.42 -1.10 0.56
C MET A 93 11.72 -1.01 -0.24
N CYS A 94 12.82 -1.51 0.31
CA CYS A 94 14.15 -1.36 -0.30
C CYS A 94 14.54 -2.56 -1.16
N LEU A 95 14.22 -3.78 -0.74
CA LEU A 95 14.64 -4.99 -1.44
C LEU A 95 13.73 -5.29 -2.65
N ARG A 96 14.31 -5.92 -3.67
CA ARG A 96 13.56 -6.42 -4.82
C ARG A 96 12.64 -7.56 -4.38
N GLY A 97 11.46 -7.66 -5.01
CA GLY A 97 10.56 -8.79 -4.84
C GLY A 97 11.17 -10.11 -5.36
N THR A 98 10.50 -11.22 -5.06
CA THR A 98 10.89 -12.54 -5.55
C THR A 98 10.89 -12.58 -7.07
N GLN A 99 11.94 -13.17 -7.66
CA GLN A 99 12.03 -13.32 -9.10
C GLN A 99 11.13 -14.47 -9.57
N GLY A 100 10.42 -14.24 -10.67
CA GLY A 100 9.48 -15.22 -11.21
C GLY A 100 8.14 -15.24 -10.47
N SER A 101 7.31 -16.24 -10.79
CA SER A 101 6.02 -16.43 -10.14
C SER A 101 6.20 -16.94 -8.70
N ASN A 102 5.37 -16.44 -7.79
CA ASN A 102 5.29 -16.91 -6.42
C ASN A 102 3.84 -17.29 -6.05
N ARG A 103 3.56 -17.59 -4.78
CA ARG A 103 2.21 -17.96 -4.30
C ARG A 103 1.13 -16.93 -4.61
N PHE A 104 1.50 -15.66 -4.83
CA PHE A 104 0.60 -14.54 -5.03
C PHE A 104 0.50 -14.08 -6.49
N GLY A 105 1.15 -14.78 -7.42
CA GLY A 105 1.03 -14.53 -8.84
C GLY A 105 2.34 -14.33 -9.60
N ARG A 106 2.22 -13.84 -10.83
CA ARG A 106 3.35 -13.62 -11.73
C ARG A 106 4.22 -12.44 -11.27
N ASP A 107 5.49 -12.46 -11.67
CA ASP A 107 6.42 -11.36 -11.40
C ASP A 107 5.93 -10.07 -12.14
N PRO A 108 5.66 -8.98 -11.42
CA PRO A 108 5.15 -7.75 -12.02
C PRO A 108 6.16 -7.06 -12.95
N LEU A 109 7.45 -7.46 -12.94
CA LEU A 109 8.47 -6.93 -13.84
C LEU A 109 8.51 -7.65 -15.18
N PHE A 110 8.03 -8.89 -15.26
CA PHE A 110 7.98 -9.70 -16.49
C PHE A 110 6.57 -9.84 -17.07
N SER A 111 5.58 -9.23 -16.42
CA SER A 111 4.21 -9.14 -16.93
C SER A 111 4.11 -8.00 -17.94
N LYS A 112 4.66 -8.22 -19.13
CA LYS A 112 4.36 -7.43 -20.33
C LYS A 112 3.72 -8.32 -21.37
#